data_b7d9dee4ea356d08e8d8435d1597e51c
#
_entry.id   b7d9dee4ea356d08e8d8435d1597e51c
#
_cell.length_a   1.000
_cell.length_b   1.000
_cell.length_c   1.000
_cell.angle_alpha   90.00
_cell.angle_beta   90.00
_cell.angle_gamma   90.00
#
_symmetry.space_group_name_H-M   'P 1'
#
loop_
_entity.id
_entity.type
_entity.pdbx_description
1 polymer ?
#
loop_
_entity_poly.entity_id
_entity_poly.type
_entity_poly.pdbx_seq_one_letter_code
_entity_poly.pdbx_strand_id
1 'polypeptide(L)'
;EQVKAAAKAGKMIFCEKPVDLDLAKTIEAMSLVEALGVPFQIGFNRRFDPGYAEVARAVKAGELGKTELFRSQSSDPALAHEEYIKVSGGIYIDSVIHDIDTARFVVGDIKRVTALGRVLTDPVYAK
;
A
#
# COMPACT_ATOMS: atom_id res chain seq x y z
N GLU A 1 -1.48 15.81 -7.65
CA GLU A 1 -0.98 16.95 -8.43
C GLU A 1 0.56 17.03 -8.42
N GLN A 2 1.23 16.91 -7.27
CA GLN A 2 2.70 17.01 -7.16
C GLN A 2 3.43 15.98 -8.02
N VAL A 3 2.96 14.71 -8.02
CA VAL A 3 3.53 13.64 -8.87
C VAL A 3 3.46 14.02 -10.34
N LYS A 4 2.32 14.53 -10.81
CA LYS A 4 2.15 14.96 -12.21
C LYS A 4 3.06 16.13 -12.57
N ALA A 5 3.23 17.10 -11.67
CA ALA A 5 4.12 18.24 -11.90
C ALA A 5 5.59 17.80 -11.99
N ALA A 6 6.04 16.91 -11.08
CA ALA A 6 7.40 16.38 -11.09
C ALA A 6 7.67 15.53 -12.36
N ALA A 7 6.71 14.69 -12.76
CA ALA A 7 6.82 13.89 -13.98
C ALA A 7 6.96 14.77 -15.23
N LYS A 8 6.12 15.79 -15.38
CA LYS A 8 6.22 16.77 -16.48
C LYS A 8 7.55 17.51 -16.50
N ALA A 9 8.16 17.72 -15.33
CA ALA A 9 9.49 18.33 -15.22
C ALA A 9 10.65 17.33 -15.42
N GLY A 10 10.35 16.07 -15.78
CA GLY A 10 11.36 15.03 -16.03
C GLY A 10 12.14 14.62 -14.77
N LYS A 11 11.58 14.79 -13.58
CA LYS A 11 12.25 14.47 -12.31
C LYS A 11 11.95 13.03 -11.89
N MET A 12 12.97 12.34 -11.38
CA MET A 12 12.77 11.09 -10.65
C MET A 12 11.91 11.35 -9.42
N ILE A 13 10.99 10.44 -9.13
CA ILE A 13 9.97 10.64 -8.10
C ILE A 13 10.05 9.53 -7.05
N PHE A 14 10.19 9.92 -5.79
CA PHE A 14 9.83 9.09 -4.64
C PHE A 14 8.54 9.64 -4.05
N CYS A 15 7.53 8.80 -3.90
CA CYS A 15 6.22 9.19 -3.39
C CYS A 15 5.81 8.28 -2.24
N GLU A 16 5.45 8.86 -1.10
CA GLU A 16 4.82 8.10 -0.01
C GLU A 16 3.44 7.57 -0.41
N LYS A 17 3.04 6.49 0.22
CA LYS A 17 1.69 5.93 0.07
C LYS A 17 0.65 6.78 0.86
N PRO A 18 -0.58 6.88 0.39
CA PRO A 18 -1.04 6.58 -0.96
C PRO A 18 -0.64 7.69 -1.94
N VAL A 19 -0.59 7.39 -3.22
CA VAL A 19 -0.32 8.41 -4.27
C VAL A 19 -1.40 9.49 -4.26
N ASP A 20 -2.64 9.08 -4.11
CA ASP A 20 -3.82 9.92 -3.88
C ASP A 20 -4.89 9.09 -3.15
N LEU A 21 -5.81 9.73 -2.44
CA LEU A 21 -6.97 9.07 -1.84
C LEU A 21 -8.03 8.69 -2.90
N ASP A 22 -8.00 9.35 -4.04
CA ASP A 22 -8.86 9.09 -5.18
C ASP A 22 -8.16 8.15 -6.17
N LEU A 23 -8.80 7.01 -6.45
CA LEU A 23 -8.26 6.02 -7.37
C LEU A 23 -8.11 6.56 -8.79
N ALA A 24 -9.06 7.36 -9.28
CA ALA A 24 -9.00 7.92 -10.63
C ALA A 24 -7.81 8.87 -10.77
N LYS A 25 -7.55 9.70 -9.77
CA LYS A 25 -6.36 10.58 -9.73
C LYS A 25 -5.07 9.80 -9.62
N THR A 26 -5.06 8.70 -8.87
CA THR A 26 -3.90 7.80 -8.80
C THR A 26 -3.61 7.19 -10.17
N ILE A 27 -4.62 6.66 -10.85
CA ILE A 27 -4.48 6.08 -12.19
C ILE A 27 -3.97 7.13 -13.18
N GLU A 28 -4.57 8.32 -13.20
CA GLU A 28 -4.14 9.43 -14.07
C GLU A 28 -2.66 9.78 -13.83
N ALA A 29 -2.26 9.92 -12.57
CA ALA A 29 -0.88 10.25 -12.22
C ALA A 29 0.11 9.17 -12.66
N MET A 30 -0.24 7.90 -12.44
CA MET A 30 0.63 6.78 -12.80
C MET A 30 0.72 6.58 -14.31
N SER A 31 -0.39 6.74 -15.04
CA SER A 31 -0.38 6.70 -16.51
C SER A 31 0.49 7.81 -17.12
N LEU A 32 0.49 8.98 -16.51
CA LEU A 32 1.37 10.08 -16.94
C LEU A 32 2.85 9.77 -16.68
N VAL A 33 3.17 9.23 -15.50
CA VAL A 33 4.54 8.81 -15.14
C VAL A 33 5.05 7.77 -16.13
N GLU A 34 4.24 6.76 -16.44
CA GLU A 34 4.57 5.72 -17.39
C GLU A 34 4.77 6.27 -18.82
N ALA A 35 3.84 7.11 -19.29
CA ALA A 35 3.93 7.73 -20.62
C ALA A 35 5.17 8.61 -20.80
N LEU A 36 5.64 9.25 -19.73
CA LEU A 36 6.84 10.08 -19.76
C LEU A 36 8.13 9.30 -19.48
N GLY A 37 8.04 8.02 -19.14
CA GLY A 37 9.20 7.17 -18.82
C GLY A 37 10.00 7.65 -17.60
N VAL A 38 9.36 8.37 -16.66
CA VAL A 38 10.04 8.91 -15.50
C VAL A 38 10.21 7.83 -14.43
N PRO A 39 11.40 7.65 -13.85
CA PRO A 39 11.59 6.74 -12.72
C PRO A 39 10.70 7.13 -11.55
N PHE A 40 9.90 6.17 -11.07
CA PHE A 40 8.96 6.36 -9.98
C PHE A 40 9.09 5.23 -8.96
N GLN A 41 9.17 5.59 -7.69
CA GLN A 41 9.14 4.66 -6.59
C GLN A 41 8.11 5.10 -5.54
N ILE A 42 7.24 4.16 -5.16
CA ILE A 42 6.31 4.35 -4.05
C ILE A 42 6.91 3.85 -2.75
N GLY A 43 6.60 4.52 -1.64
CA GLY A 43 7.11 4.27 -0.29
C GLY A 43 6.50 3.05 0.42
N PHE A 44 6.42 1.90 -0.24
CA PHE A 44 6.09 0.63 0.43
C PHE A 44 7.31 0.10 1.18
N ASN A 45 7.54 0.65 2.35
CA ASN A 45 8.74 0.44 3.15
C ASN A 45 8.98 -1.01 3.56
N ARG A 46 7.94 -1.83 3.78
CA ARG A 46 8.06 -3.24 4.15
C ARG A 46 8.82 -4.07 3.10
N ARG A 47 8.82 -3.67 1.83
CA ARG A 47 9.60 -4.34 0.77
C ARG A 47 11.11 -4.23 0.97
N PHE A 48 11.55 -3.24 1.77
CA PHE A 48 12.95 -2.97 2.07
C PHE A 48 13.35 -3.40 3.49
N ASP A 49 12.39 -3.91 4.26
CA ASP A 49 12.68 -4.54 5.55
C ASP A 49 13.32 -5.91 5.32
N PRO A 50 14.46 -6.22 5.99
CA PRO A 50 15.19 -7.47 5.77
C PRO A 50 14.36 -8.72 6.03
N GLY A 51 13.45 -8.69 7.03
CA GLY A 51 12.59 -9.82 7.36
C GLY A 51 11.58 -10.12 6.25
N TYR A 52 10.85 -9.10 5.78
CA TYR A 52 9.91 -9.27 4.67
C TYR A 52 10.61 -9.63 3.35
N ALA A 53 11.77 -9.05 3.10
CA ALA A 53 12.56 -9.34 1.91
C ALA A 53 13.03 -10.80 1.89
N GLU A 54 13.48 -11.33 3.03
CA GLU A 54 13.91 -12.73 3.15
C GLU A 54 12.74 -13.69 2.96
N VAL A 55 11.58 -13.44 3.57
CA VAL A 55 10.38 -14.26 3.34
C VAL A 55 10.00 -14.27 1.85
N ALA A 56 10.00 -13.10 1.19
CA ALA A 56 9.70 -13.02 -0.24
C ALA A 56 10.73 -13.78 -1.09
N ARG A 57 12.01 -13.70 -0.72
CA ARG A 57 13.09 -14.44 -1.38
C ARG A 57 12.85 -15.96 -1.26
N ALA A 58 12.62 -16.46 -0.04
CA ALA A 58 12.43 -17.89 0.24
C ALA A 58 11.21 -18.46 -0.50
N VAL A 59 10.10 -17.72 -0.52
CA VAL A 59 8.89 -18.10 -1.28
C VAL A 59 9.19 -18.17 -2.77
N LYS A 60 9.83 -17.15 -3.34
CA LYS A 60 10.18 -17.11 -4.76
C LYS A 60 11.19 -18.19 -5.16
N ALA A 61 12.10 -18.55 -4.25
CA ALA A 61 13.06 -19.64 -4.46
C ALA A 61 12.44 -21.04 -4.31
N GLY A 62 11.17 -21.13 -3.88
CA GLY A 62 10.49 -22.41 -3.66
C GLY A 62 10.93 -23.15 -2.38
N GLU A 63 11.72 -22.52 -1.52
CA GLU A 63 12.26 -23.14 -0.30
C GLU A 63 11.16 -23.57 0.69
N LEU A 64 10.01 -22.90 0.65
CA LEU A 64 8.84 -23.21 1.47
C LEU A 64 7.81 -24.11 0.75
N GLY A 65 8.15 -24.57 -0.45
CA GLY A 65 7.20 -25.27 -1.30
C GLY A 65 6.09 -24.35 -1.82
N LYS A 66 4.95 -24.92 -2.18
CA LYS A 66 3.79 -24.16 -2.64
C LYS A 66 3.11 -23.42 -1.48
N THR A 67 3.01 -22.11 -1.57
CA THR A 67 2.29 -21.31 -0.59
C THR A 67 0.78 -21.53 -0.70
N GLU A 68 0.18 -22.11 0.30
CA GLU A 68 -1.27 -22.38 0.35
C GLU A 68 -2.03 -21.30 1.14
N LEU A 69 -1.39 -20.67 2.11
CA LEU A 69 -1.98 -19.66 2.96
C LEU A 69 -0.95 -18.58 3.30
N PHE A 70 -1.32 -17.33 3.12
CA PHE A 70 -0.62 -16.17 3.65
C PHE A 70 -1.54 -15.44 4.62
N ARG A 71 -1.07 -15.20 5.83
CA ARG A 71 -1.79 -14.42 6.85
C ARG A 71 -0.93 -13.26 7.30
N SER A 72 -1.45 -12.05 7.20
CA SER A 72 -0.87 -10.84 7.78
C SER A 72 -1.79 -10.32 8.88
N GLN A 73 -1.19 -9.82 9.94
CA GLN A 73 -1.91 -9.18 11.03
C GLN A 73 -1.15 -7.94 11.44
N SER A 74 -1.82 -6.81 11.39
CA SER A 74 -1.29 -5.52 11.81
C SER A 74 -2.15 -4.95 12.93
N SER A 75 -1.52 -4.31 13.90
CA SER A 75 -2.19 -3.65 15.02
C SER A 75 -1.41 -2.41 15.38
N ASP A 76 -2.09 -1.28 15.49
CA ASP A 76 -1.49 -0.06 15.98
C ASP A 76 -1.50 -0.04 17.52
N PRO A 77 -0.47 0.50 18.15
CA PRO A 77 -0.35 0.52 19.62
C PRO A 77 -1.35 1.45 20.29
N ALA A 78 -1.92 2.39 19.56
CA ALA A 78 -2.90 3.36 20.03
C ALA A 78 -3.88 3.75 18.92
N LEU A 79 -5.02 4.27 19.32
CA LEU A 79 -6.00 4.83 18.38
C LEU A 79 -5.44 6.11 17.75
N ALA A 80 -5.65 6.26 16.46
CA ALA A 80 -5.32 7.48 15.75
C ALA A 80 -6.23 8.65 16.22
N HIS A 81 -5.71 9.86 16.17
CA HIS A 81 -6.51 11.05 16.51
C HIS A 81 -7.68 11.24 15.53
N GLU A 82 -8.83 11.68 16.03
CA GLU A 82 -10.04 11.87 15.22
C GLU A 82 -9.79 12.76 13.99
N GLU A 83 -9.03 13.84 14.14
CA GLU A 83 -8.70 14.74 13.03
C GLU A 83 -7.88 14.07 11.93
N TYR A 84 -6.99 13.14 12.30
CA TYR A 84 -6.25 12.34 11.33
C TYR A 84 -7.17 11.39 10.56
N ILE A 85 -8.08 10.72 11.25
CA ILE A 85 -9.02 9.78 10.63
C ILE A 85 -9.87 10.45 9.56
N LYS A 86 -10.28 11.69 9.77
CA LYS A 86 -11.06 12.48 8.80
C LYS A 86 -10.34 12.67 7.45
N VAL A 87 -9.02 12.63 7.43
CA VAL A 87 -8.19 12.93 6.24
C VAL A 87 -7.35 11.75 5.76
N SER A 88 -7.27 10.65 6.52
CA SER A 88 -6.41 9.49 6.21
C SER A 88 -6.90 8.66 5.02
N GLY A 89 -8.17 8.78 4.65
CA GLY A 89 -8.81 7.91 3.65
C GLY A 89 -9.31 6.58 4.23
N GLY A 90 -9.25 6.41 5.55
CA GLY A 90 -9.71 5.24 6.27
C GLY A 90 -8.69 4.10 6.33
N ILE A 91 -8.99 3.12 7.19
CA ILE A 91 -8.06 2.04 7.56
C ILE A 91 -7.53 1.24 6.36
N TYR A 92 -8.33 1.06 5.31
CA TYR A 92 -7.91 0.29 4.13
C TYR A 92 -6.84 1.01 3.31
N ILE A 93 -6.96 2.32 3.15
CA ILE A 93 -6.02 3.13 2.37
C ILE A 93 -4.82 3.53 3.22
N ASP A 94 -5.02 3.71 4.52
CA ASP A 94 -3.95 4.15 5.41
C ASP A 94 -3.08 2.99 5.93
N SER A 95 -3.69 1.96 6.51
CA SER A 95 -2.97 0.87 7.18
C SER A 95 -2.96 -0.43 6.37
N VAL A 96 -4.12 -0.93 5.96
CA VAL A 96 -4.24 -2.24 5.27
C VAL A 96 -3.55 -2.26 3.91
N ILE A 97 -3.33 -1.11 3.30
CA ILE A 97 -2.56 -0.98 2.05
C ILE A 97 -1.17 -1.64 2.17
N HIS A 98 -0.53 -1.56 3.33
CA HIS A 98 0.75 -2.21 3.59
C HIS A 98 0.65 -3.74 3.61
N ASP A 99 -0.44 -4.29 4.16
CA ASP A 99 -0.67 -5.73 4.20
C ASP A 99 -1.01 -6.29 2.82
N ILE A 100 -1.79 -5.55 2.04
CA ILE A 100 -2.08 -5.87 0.64
C ILE A 100 -0.80 -5.86 -0.20
N ASP A 101 0.02 -4.82 -0.04
CA ASP A 101 1.30 -4.73 -0.74
C ASP A 101 2.26 -5.85 -0.34
N THR A 102 2.34 -6.18 0.95
CA THR A 102 3.14 -7.29 1.46
C THR A 102 2.67 -8.64 0.87
N ALA A 103 1.36 -8.89 0.83
CA ALA A 103 0.82 -10.09 0.22
C ALA A 103 1.22 -10.19 -1.25
N ARG A 104 1.10 -9.11 -2.02
CA ARG A 104 1.53 -9.07 -3.42
C ARG A 104 3.04 -9.26 -3.58
N PHE A 105 3.83 -8.70 -2.69
CA PHE A 105 5.28 -8.81 -2.72
C PHE A 105 5.77 -10.24 -2.44
N VAL A 106 5.13 -10.92 -1.49
CA VAL A 106 5.52 -12.27 -1.05
C VAL A 106 4.90 -13.35 -1.95
N VAL A 107 3.61 -13.27 -2.23
CA VAL A 107 2.85 -14.37 -2.85
C VAL A 107 2.52 -14.09 -4.32
N GLY A 108 2.37 -12.83 -4.71
CA GLY A 108 2.01 -12.43 -6.06
C GLY A 108 0.63 -11.78 -6.18
N ASP A 109 0.09 -11.74 -7.39
CA ASP A 109 -1.14 -11.00 -7.68
C ASP A 109 -2.39 -11.60 -7.03
N ILE A 110 -3.27 -10.72 -6.59
CA ILE A 110 -4.53 -11.03 -5.92
C ILE A 110 -5.64 -11.07 -6.96
N LYS A 111 -6.35 -12.20 -7.06
CA LYS A 111 -7.45 -12.38 -8.02
C LYS A 111 -8.80 -11.88 -7.51
N ARG A 112 -9.01 -11.93 -6.20
CA ARG A 112 -10.29 -11.54 -5.58
C ARG A 112 -10.06 -10.97 -4.19
N VAL A 113 -10.81 -9.95 -3.84
CA VAL A 113 -10.79 -9.32 -2.51
C VAL A 113 -12.19 -9.30 -1.94
N THR A 114 -12.31 -9.62 -0.66
CA THR A 114 -13.51 -9.37 0.15
C THR A 114 -13.08 -8.63 1.39
N ALA A 115 -13.75 -7.54 1.71
CA ALA A 115 -13.45 -6.72 2.87
C ALA A 115 -14.63 -6.68 3.82
N LEU A 116 -14.36 -6.88 5.10
CA LEU A 116 -15.30 -6.70 6.19
C LEU A 116 -14.69 -5.75 7.20
N GLY A 117 -15.42 -4.71 7.57
CA GLY A 117 -14.97 -3.72 8.54
C GLY A 117 -16.00 -3.52 9.64
N ARG A 118 -15.54 -3.29 10.85
CA ARG A 118 -16.38 -2.93 11.99
C ARG A 118 -15.61 -2.01 12.93
N VAL A 119 -16.29 -1.02 13.46
CA VAL A 119 -15.77 -0.21 14.56
C VAL A 119 -16.05 -0.96 15.87
N LEU A 120 -14.99 -1.21 16.62
CA LEU A 120 -15.04 -1.97 17.88
C LEU A 120 -14.84 -1.08 19.11
N THR A 121 -14.46 0.17 18.91
CA THR A 121 -14.15 1.13 19.98
C THR A 121 -15.23 2.20 20.08
N ASP A 122 -14.96 3.40 19.59
CA ASP A 122 -15.86 4.55 19.68
C ASP A 122 -16.57 4.78 18.34
N PRO A 123 -17.90 5.02 18.34
CA PRO A 123 -18.66 5.33 17.12
C PRO A 123 -18.11 6.50 16.29
N VAL A 124 -17.31 7.38 16.85
CA VAL A 124 -16.64 8.47 16.12
C VAL A 124 -15.79 7.95 14.97
N TYR A 125 -15.28 6.71 15.07
CA TYR A 125 -14.50 6.04 14.06
C TYR A 125 -15.32 5.32 12.98
N ALA A 126 -16.63 5.41 13.02
CA ALA A 126 -17.54 4.74 12.07
C ALA A 126 -17.76 5.53 10.76
N LYS A 127 -16.98 6.56 10.51
CA LYS A 127 -17.13 7.46 9.34
C LYS A 127 -16.27 7.02 8.16
#